data_fbc9d197b831072792ab55c092a8cc90
#
_entry.id   fbc9d197b831072792ab55c092a8cc90
#
_cell.length_a   1.000
_cell.length_b   1.000
_cell.length_c   1.000
_cell.angle_alpha   90.00
_cell.angle_beta   90.00
_cell.angle_gamma   90.00
#
_symmetry.space_group_name_H-M   'P 1'
#
loop_
_entity.id
_entity.type
_entity.pdbx_description
1 polymer ?
#
loop_
_entity_poly.entity_id
_entity_poly.type
_entity_poly.pdbx_seq_one_letter_code
_entity_poly.pdbx_strand_id
1 'polypeptide(L)'
;MNACVSCRCAILPSAWAASALYTGAKLNFVENPETIPENVREIAPTVFTAVPRVWEKFYSGVMISLKEAGRVQQAAYAWGIGVGTRIADRVLAGQPVSASLKIRFTLAQWLVLNNVRKLIGIHRARFLVTGAAPISPDLVRWYMALGVPMLEVWGMTETCGASTGVPANKMKPGSIGPAAAYNEVKLDPVTGEILVRGKNVFAGYLNLPEKTAETIDKDGWLHTGDVGVVDEDGYFRITDRMKDIIITAGGKNITPSELENDLKFSPYITDAVVIGDKRPYLT
;
A
#
# COMPACT_ATOMS: atom_id res chain seq x y z
N MET A 1 -7.31 -14.90 15.02
CA MET A 1 -7.01 -14.05 13.85
C MET A 1 -5.72 -14.56 13.24
N ASN A 2 -5.70 -14.88 11.97
CA ASN A 2 -4.48 -15.32 11.29
C ASN A 2 -3.90 -14.14 10.53
N ALA A 3 -2.69 -13.70 10.87
CA ALA A 3 -1.94 -12.70 10.15
C ALA A 3 -0.82 -13.37 9.35
N CYS A 4 -0.60 -12.92 8.14
CA CYS A 4 0.49 -13.38 7.29
C CYS A 4 1.37 -12.18 6.92
N VAL A 5 2.68 -12.34 7.03
CA VAL A 5 3.67 -11.28 6.79
C VAL A 5 4.68 -11.77 5.76
N SER A 6 4.81 -11.03 4.67
CA SER A 6 5.69 -11.36 3.55
C SER A 6 6.94 -10.49 3.45
N CYS A 7 7.35 -9.82 4.52
CA CYS A 7 8.45 -8.84 4.46
C CYS A 7 9.76 -9.39 5.03
N ARG A 8 10.88 -9.18 4.33
CA ARG A 8 12.24 -9.49 4.80
C ARG A 8 12.79 -8.46 5.81
N CYS A 9 12.12 -7.33 6.00
CA CYS A 9 12.55 -6.31 6.96
C CYS A 9 12.32 -6.81 8.39
N ALA A 10 13.36 -6.88 9.20
CA ALA A 10 13.30 -7.42 10.57
C ALA A 10 12.34 -6.66 11.52
N ILE A 11 12.01 -5.42 11.20
CA ILE A 11 11.19 -4.55 12.04
C ILE A 11 9.70 -4.81 11.85
N LEU A 12 9.22 -5.02 10.62
CA LEU A 12 7.82 -5.36 10.37
C LEU A 12 7.42 -6.68 11.07
N PRO A 13 8.20 -7.77 10.99
CA PRO A 13 7.93 -8.97 11.76
C PRO A 13 7.87 -8.74 13.27
N SER A 14 8.74 -7.92 13.86
CA SER A 14 8.74 -7.65 15.30
C SER A 14 7.50 -6.87 15.76
N ALA A 15 7.08 -5.85 15.00
CA ALA A 15 5.85 -5.10 15.28
C ALA A 15 4.60 -5.99 15.17
N TRP A 16 4.54 -6.86 14.16
CA TRP A 16 3.47 -7.84 14.01
C TRP A 16 3.50 -8.92 15.08
N ALA A 17 4.69 -9.38 15.51
CA ALA A 17 4.81 -10.32 16.62
C ALA A 17 4.29 -9.73 17.93
N ALA A 18 4.64 -8.48 18.24
CA ALA A 18 4.12 -7.77 19.41
C ALA A 18 2.59 -7.61 19.33
N SER A 19 2.05 -7.23 18.16
CA SER A 19 0.60 -7.14 17.94
C SER A 19 -0.09 -8.50 18.07
N ALA A 20 0.52 -9.59 17.60
CA ALA A 20 -0.02 -10.93 17.72
C ALA A 20 -0.05 -11.40 19.18
N LEU A 21 1.00 -11.11 19.95
CA LEU A 21 1.04 -11.38 21.39
C LEU A 21 -0.06 -10.63 22.15
N TYR A 22 -0.25 -9.34 21.82
CA TYR A 22 -1.29 -8.52 22.47
C TYR A 22 -2.71 -8.96 22.11
N THR A 23 -2.96 -9.35 20.86
CA THR A 23 -4.29 -9.68 20.34
C THR A 23 -4.64 -11.17 20.42
N GLY A 24 -3.68 -12.04 20.75
CA GLY A 24 -3.84 -13.51 20.69
C GLY A 24 -3.95 -14.02 19.25
N ALA A 25 -3.49 -13.26 18.26
CA ALA A 25 -3.53 -13.66 16.85
C ALA A 25 -2.44 -14.69 16.54
N LYS A 26 -2.77 -15.65 15.66
CA LYS A 26 -1.76 -16.56 15.11
C LYS A 26 -1.00 -15.86 13.99
N LEU A 27 0.30 -15.73 14.16
CA LEU A 27 1.21 -15.17 13.17
C LEU A 27 1.75 -16.30 12.28
N ASN A 28 1.71 -16.10 10.96
CA ASN A 28 2.25 -17.03 9.98
C ASN A 28 3.29 -16.27 9.14
N PHE A 29 4.46 -16.85 8.99
CA PHE A 29 5.52 -16.34 8.13
C PHE A 29 5.57 -17.16 6.85
N VAL A 30 5.84 -16.50 5.72
CA VAL A 30 6.09 -17.18 4.45
C VAL A 30 7.52 -17.71 4.42
N GLU A 31 7.73 -18.89 3.84
CA GLU A 31 9.05 -19.52 3.74
C GLU A 31 10.00 -18.70 2.86
N ASN A 32 9.50 -18.28 1.70
CA ASN A 32 10.23 -17.44 0.76
C ASN A 32 9.26 -16.61 -0.10
N PRO A 33 9.74 -15.56 -0.80
CA PRO A 33 8.89 -14.71 -1.63
C PRO A 33 8.21 -15.43 -2.80
N GLU A 34 8.73 -16.54 -3.26
CA GLU A 34 8.20 -17.30 -4.40
C GLU A 34 6.98 -18.12 -4.00
N THR A 35 6.96 -18.65 -2.76
CA THR A 35 5.85 -19.44 -2.23
C THR A 35 4.70 -18.61 -1.64
N ILE A 36 4.78 -17.28 -1.66
CA ILE A 36 3.72 -16.40 -1.13
C ILE A 36 2.32 -16.78 -1.66
N PRO A 37 2.11 -16.97 -2.97
CA PRO A 37 0.77 -17.28 -3.48
C PRO A 37 0.21 -18.60 -2.94
N GLU A 38 1.06 -19.60 -2.74
CA GLU A 38 0.67 -20.90 -2.22
C GLU A 38 0.35 -20.82 -0.74
N ASN A 39 1.26 -20.24 0.04
CA ASN A 39 1.06 -20.05 1.49
C ASN A 39 -0.18 -19.21 1.81
N VAL A 40 -0.44 -18.14 1.06
CA VAL A 40 -1.62 -17.29 1.27
C VAL A 40 -2.90 -18.07 0.97
N ARG A 41 -2.93 -18.89 -0.06
CA ARG A 41 -4.08 -19.75 -0.38
C ARG A 41 -4.36 -20.80 0.67
N GLU A 42 -3.30 -21.43 1.20
CA GLU A 42 -3.38 -22.45 2.25
C GLU A 42 -3.86 -21.84 3.59
N ILE A 43 -3.24 -20.75 4.01
CA ILE A 43 -3.51 -20.10 5.32
C ILE A 43 -4.83 -19.36 5.30
N ALA A 44 -5.21 -18.75 4.18
CA ALA A 44 -6.35 -17.84 4.04
C ALA A 44 -6.37 -16.80 5.18
N PRO A 45 -5.39 -15.89 5.25
CA PRO A 45 -5.21 -15.00 6.39
C PRO A 45 -6.39 -14.03 6.57
N THR A 46 -6.66 -13.65 7.81
CA THR A 46 -7.66 -12.61 8.13
C THR A 46 -7.08 -11.20 8.02
N VAL A 47 -5.77 -11.07 8.16
CA VAL A 47 -4.98 -9.87 7.88
C VAL A 47 -3.76 -10.31 7.09
N PHE A 48 -3.51 -9.66 5.98
CA PHE A 48 -2.33 -9.94 5.18
C PHE A 48 -1.59 -8.65 4.87
N THR A 49 -0.30 -8.63 5.20
CA THR A 49 0.59 -7.49 4.95
C THR A 49 1.62 -7.87 3.91
N ALA A 50 1.72 -7.09 2.86
CA ALA A 50 2.69 -7.30 1.79
C ALA A 50 3.12 -5.98 1.14
N VAL A 51 4.25 -6.03 0.43
CA VAL A 51 4.71 -4.93 -0.42
C VAL A 51 3.89 -4.87 -1.72
N PRO A 52 3.82 -3.72 -2.41
CA PRO A 52 3.03 -3.53 -3.63
C PRO A 52 3.24 -4.60 -4.69
N ARG A 53 4.48 -5.01 -4.93
CA ARG A 53 4.81 -6.04 -5.92
C ARG A 53 4.09 -7.39 -5.72
N VAL A 54 3.76 -7.75 -4.49
CA VAL A 54 2.97 -8.96 -4.20
C VAL A 54 1.53 -8.77 -4.66
N TRP A 55 0.97 -7.59 -4.42
CA TRP A 55 -0.39 -7.24 -4.82
C TRP A 55 -0.54 -7.18 -6.34
N GLU A 56 0.43 -6.60 -7.02
CA GLU A 56 0.52 -6.55 -8.50
C GLU A 56 0.61 -7.95 -9.10
N LYS A 57 1.42 -8.83 -8.50
CA LYS A 57 1.54 -10.23 -8.94
C LYS A 57 0.22 -10.99 -8.81
N PHE A 58 -0.53 -10.80 -7.73
CA PHE A 58 -1.84 -11.40 -7.57
C PHE A 58 -2.85 -10.85 -8.59
N TYR A 59 -2.87 -9.53 -8.80
CA TYR A 59 -3.71 -8.91 -9.81
C TYR A 59 -3.41 -9.45 -11.22
N SER A 60 -2.15 -9.47 -11.61
CA SER A 60 -1.71 -9.98 -12.90
C SER A 60 -2.09 -11.46 -13.08
N GLY A 61 -1.91 -12.27 -12.05
CA GLY A 61 -2.31 -13.67 -12.07
C GLY A 61 -3.80 -13.87 -12.31
N VAL A 62 -4.65 -13.04 -11.68
CA VAL A 62 -6.11 -13.05 -11.93
C VAL A 62 -6.42 -12.62 -13.36
N MET A 63 -5.79 -11.55 -13.87
CA MET A 63 -6.01 -11.05 -15.22
C MET A 63 -5.60 -12.06 -16.30
N ILE A 64 -4.48 -12.76 -16.10
CA ILE A 64 -4.00 -13.82 -17.01
C ILE A 64 -4.99 -14.99 -16.99
N SER A 65 -5.35 -15.50 -15.79
CA SER A 65 -6.33 -16.60 -15.67
C SER A 65 -7.68 -16.26 -16.30
N LEU A 66 -8.09 -14.99 -16.19
CA LEU A 66 -9.35 -14.53 -16.79
C LEU A 66 -9.29 -14.51 -18.33
N LYS A 67 -8.15 -14.21 -18.94
CA LYS A 67 -8.00 -14.27 -20.41
C LYS A 67 -8.13 -15.67 -20.97
N GLU A 68 -7.67 -16.66 -20.20
CA GLU A 68 -7.80 -18.08 -20.55
C GLU A 68 -9.19 -18.65 -20.25
N ALA A 69 -10.00 -17.93 -19.48
CA ALA A 69 -11.34 -18.34 -19.08
C ALA A 69 -12.34 -18.24 -20.24
N GLY A 70 -13.43 -19.02 -20.16
CA GLY A 70 -14.50 -18.97 -21.13
C GLY A 70 -15.26 -17.63 -21.11
N ARG A 71 -15.91 -17.29 -22.24
CA ARG A 71 -16.66 -16.02 -22.41
C ARG A 71 -17.68 -15.74 -21.30
N VAL A 72 -18.36 -16.79 -20.80
CA VAL A 72 -19.33 -16.66 -19.71
C VAL A 72 -18.65 -16.23 -18.42
N GLN A 73 -17.49 -16.81 -18.10
CA GLN A 73 -16.73 -16.45 -16.92
C GLN A 73 -16.17 -15.03 -17.01
N GLN A 74 -15.68 -14.63 -18.18
CA GLN A 74 -15.23 -13.25 -18.45
C GLN A 74 -16.37 -12.24 -18.27
N ALA A 75 -17.57 -12.53 -18.83
CA ALA A 75 -18.74 -11.67 -18.69
C ALA A 75 -19.21 -11.59 -17.23
N ALA A 76 -19.24 -12.72 -16.52
CA ALA A 76 -19.59 -12.77 -15.11
C ALA A 76 -18.61 -11.95 -14.26
N TYR A 77 -17.31 -12.08 -14.51
CA TYR A 77 -16.30 -11.27 -13.84
C TYR A 77 -16.46 -9.77 -14.13
N ALA A 78 -16.63 -9.38 -15.39
CA ALA A 78 -16.84 -7.98 -15.78
C ALA A 78 -18.07 -7.37 -15.10
N TRP A 79 -19.17 -8.13 -15.01
CA TRP A 79 -20.34 -7.72 -14.25
C TRP A 79 -20.05 -7.58 -12.75
N GLY A 80 -19.45 -8.60 -12.14
CA GLY A 80 -19.18 -8.64 -10.71
C GLY A 80 -18.24 -7.53 -10.27
N ILE A 81 -17.08 -7.37 -10.96
CA ILE A 81 -16.14 -6.32 -10.65
C ILE A 81 -16.71 -4.92 -10.91
N GLY A 82 -17.53 -4.75 -11.95
CA GLY A 82 -18.21 -3.48 -12.22
C GLY A 82 -19.22 -3.08 -11.14
N VAL A 83 -19.88 -4.05 -10.50
CA VAL A 83 -20.72 -3.79 -9.31
C VAL A 83 -19.84 -3.41 -8.11
N GLY A 84 -18.76 -4.15 -7.89
CA GLY A 84 -17.80 -3.86 -6.81
C GLY A 84 -17.15 -2.50 -6.93
N THR A 85 -16.72 -2.10 -8.13
CA THR A 85 -16.13 -0.80 -8.42
C THR A 85 -17.10 0.35 -8.06
N ARG A 86 -18.39 0.21 -8.41
CA ARG A 86 -19.40 1.22 -8.03
C ARG A 86 -19.58 1.35 -6.51
N ILE A 87 -19.42 0.27 -5.77
CA ILE A 87 -19.40 0.32 -4.29
C ILE A 87 -18.16 1.05 -3.81
N ALA A 88 -16.98 0.64 -4.31
CA ALA A 88 -15.71 1.26 -3.95
C ALA A 88 -15.73 2.77 -4.20
N ASP A 89 -16.20 3.20 -5.37
CA ASP A 89 -16.29 4.62 -5.74
C ASP A 89 -17.18 5.43 -4.79
N ARG A 90 -18.35 4.86 -4.42
CA ARG A 90 -19.24 5.56 -3.46
C ARG A 90 -18.64 5.63 -2.07
N VAL A 91 -17.98 4.57 -1.62
CA VAL A 91 -17.29 4.56 -0.33
C VAL A 91 -16.17 5.59 -0.30
N LEU A 92 -15.35 5.65 -1.36
CA LEU A 92 -14.26 6.62 -1.50
C LEU A 92 -14.77 8.07 -1.57
N ALA A 93 -15.93 8.28 -2.21
CA ALA A 93 -16.57 9.58 -2.26
C ALA A 93 -17.35 9.96 -0.98
N GLY A 94 -17.33 9.11 0.06
CA GLY A 94 -18.12 9.33 1.28
C GLY A 94 -19.64 9.29 1.05
N GLN A 95 -20.09 8.71 -0.07
CA GLN A 95 -21.50 8.69 -0.45
C GLN A 95 -22.23 7.46 0.09
N PRO A 96 -23.50 7.58 0.45
CA PRO A 96 -24.28 6.44 0.90
C PRO A 96 -24.49 5.43 -0.23
N VAL A 97 -24.33 4.15 0.09
CA VAL A 97 -24.57 3.04 -0.82
C VAL A 97 -26.04 2.62 -0.75
N SER A 98 -26.76 2.66 -1.88
CA SER A 98 -28.17 2.28 -1.95
C SER A 98 -28.41 0.80 -1.62
N ALA A 99 -29.57 0.46 -1.07
CA ALA A 99 -29.92 -0.90 -0.73
C ALA A 99 -29.88 -1.84 -1.95
N SER A 100 -30.35 -1.37 -3.11
CA SER A 100 -30.31 -2.15 -4.36
C SER A 100 -28.87 -2.47 -4.80
N LEU A 101 -27.92 -1.53 -4.64
CA LEU A 101 -26.53 -1.75 -4.97
C LEU A 101 -25.87 -2.73 -3.98
N LYS A 102 -26.22 -2.67 -2.68
CA LYS A 102 -25.76 -3.64 -1.67
C LYS A 102 -26.23 -5.07 -2.01
N ILE A 103 -27.50 -5.23 -2.39
CA ILE A 103 -28.05 -6.55 -2.79
C ILE A 103 -27.30 -7.08 -4.01
N ARG A 104 -27.11 -6.25 -5.06
CA ARG A 104 -26.35 -6.64 -6.26
C ARG A 104 -24.91 -7.03 -5.92
N PHE A 105 -24.29 -6.32 -5.00
CA PHE A 105 -22.93 -6.63 -4.55
C PHE A 105 -22.86 -7.96 -3.79
N THR A 106 -23.81 -8.23 -2.92
CA THR A 106 -23.91 -9.53 -2.24
C THR A 106 -24.04 -10.68 -3.24
N LEU A 107 -24.88 -10.51 -4.28
CA LEU A 107 -24.99 -11.48 -5.37
C LEU A 107 -23.66 -11.61 -6.15
N ALA A 108 -23.02 -10.50 -6.49
CA ALA A 108 -21.73 -10.50 -7.17
C ALA A 108 -20.63 -11.18 -6.33
N GLN A 109 -20.62 -10.96 -5.02
CA GLN A 109 -19.72 -11.65 -4.10
C GLN A 109 -19.98 -13.16 -4.12
N TRP A 110 -21.22 -13.58 -3.99
CA TRP A 110 -21.56 -15.00 -3.93
C TRP A 110 -21.27 -15.74 -5.24
N LEU A 111 -21.61 -15.15 -6.38
CA LEU A 111 -21.48 -15.79 -7.70
C LEU A 111 -20.06 -15.74 -8.27
N VAL A 112 -19.33 -14.63 -8.04
CA VAL A 112 -18.09 -14.33 -8.77
C VAL A 112 -16.94 -13.92 -7.86
N LEU A 113 -17.10 -12.82 -7.08
CA LEU A 113 -15.96 -12.17 -6.44
C LEU A 113 -15.33 -13.04 -5.35
N ASN A 114 -16.12 -13.88 -4.64
CA ASN A 114 -15.57 -14.82 -3.68
C ASN A 114 -14.69 -15.89 -4.33
N ASN A 115 -14.95 -16.27 -5.58
CA ASN A 115 -14.09 -17.22 -6.31
C ASN A 115 -12.76 -16.57 -6.64
N VAL A 116 -12.74 -15.27 -7.03
CA VAL A 116 -11.50 -14.51 -7.22
C VAL A 116 -10.75 -14.39 -5.90
N ARG A 117 -11.42 -14.06 -4.80
CA ARG A 117 -10.81 -13.98 -3.46
C ARG A 117 -10.23 -15.33 -3.01
N LYS A 118 -10.88 -16.45 -3.33
CA LYS A 118 -10.36 -17.81 -3.07
C LYS A 118 -9.14 -18.12 -3.92
N LEU A 119 -9.16 -17.74 -5.20
CA LEU A 119 -8.03 -17.92 -6.12
C LEU A 119 -6.75 -17.24 -5.61
N ILE A 120 -6.89 -16.06 -5.01
CA ILE A 120 -5.79 -15.31 -4.39
C ILE A 120 -5.45 -15.87 -2.99
N GLY A 121 -6.44 -16.42 -2.26
CA GLY A 121 -6.32 -16.86 -0.87
C GLY A 121 -6.76 -15.81 0.17
N ILE A 122 -7.40 -14.71 -0.25
CA ILE A 122 -7.83 -13.60 0.63
C ILE A 122 -9.32 -13.65 1.00
N HIS A 123 -10.00 -14.76 0.78
CA HIS A 123 -11.45 -14.87 0.99
C HIS A 123 -11.88 -14.72 2.46
N ARG A 124 -10.97 -14.88 3.42
CA ARG A 124 -11.19 -14.64 4.84
C ARG A 124 -10.63 -13.30 5.32
N ALA A 125 -9.96 -12.55 4.44
CA ALA A 125 -9.34 -11.30 4.81
C ALA A 125 -10.39 -10.26 5.22
N ARG A 126 -10.16 -9.61 6.35
CA ARG A 126 -10.92 -8.44 6.83
C ARG A 126 -10.38 -7.16 6.22
N PHE A 127 -9.06 -7.05 6.15
CA PHE A 127 -8.33 -5.98 5.47
C PHE A 127 -6.95 -6.48 5.05
N LEU A 128 -6.41 -5.80 4.07
CA LEU A 128 -5.06 -5.97 3.55
C LEU A 128 -4.24 -4.76 3.95
N VAL A 129 -2.93 -4.94 4.10
CA VAL A 129 -2.02 -3.84 4.42
C VAL A 129 -0.92 -3.81 3.38
N THR A 130 -0.68 -2.64 2.81
CA THR A 130 0.41 -2.38 1.88
C THR A 130 1.29 -1.25 2.38
N GLY A 131 2.57 -1.31 2.08
CA GLY A 131 3.53 -0.28 2.48
C GLY A 131 4.93 -0.58 1.97
N ALA A 132 5.91 0.18 2.41
CA ALA A 132 7.32 0.13 2.03
C ALA A 132 7.64 0.57 0.58
N ALA A 133 6.64 0.78 -0.27
CA ALA A 133 6.76 1.38 -1.60
C ALA A 133 5.39 1.95 -2.02
N PRO A 134 5.36 2.89 -2.97
CA PRO A 134 4.11 3.38 -3.54
C PRO A 134 3.32 2.25 -4.23
N ILE A 135 1.99 2.36 -4.21
CA ILE A 135 1.08 1.45 -4.90
C ILE A 135 0.12 2.25 -5.78
N SER A 136 -0.25 1.68 -6.93
CA SER A 136 -1.25 2.31 -7.79
C SER A 136 -2.60 2.44 -7.05
N PRO A 137 -3.21 3.63 -7.03
CA PRO A 137 -4.55 3.84 -6.48
C PRO A 137 -5.61 2.96 -7.15
N ASP A 138 -5.47 2.66 -8.44
CA ASP A 138 -6.36 1.77 -9.17
C ASP A 138 -6.27 0.33 -8.69
N LEU A 139 -5.08 -0.11 -8.29
CA LEU A 139 -4.90 -1.43 -7.70
C LEU A 139 -5.57 -1.52 -6.32
N VAL A 140 -5.42 -0.50 -5.48
CA VAL A 140 -6.14 -0.40 -4.20
C VAL A 140 -7.65 -0.45 -4.43
N ARG A 141 -8.16 0.34 -5.38
CA ARG A 141 -9.56 0.37 -5.77
C ARG A 141 -10.07 -0.98 -6.27
N TRP A 142 -9.24 -1.73 -7.01
CA TRP A 142 -9.60 -3.08 -7.45
C TRP A 142 -9.79 -4.05 -6.27
N TYR A 143 -8.91 -4.04 -5.27
CA TYR A 143 -9.08 -4.86 -4.06
C TYR A 143 -10.32 -4.45 -3.27
N MET A 144 -10.61 -3.16 -3.18
CA MET A 144 -11.85 -2.66 -2.59
C MET A 144 -13.08 -3.14 -3.37
N ALA A 145 -13.02 -3.20 -4.69
CA ALA A 145 -14.08 -3.73 -5.54
C ALA A 145 -14.31 -5.24 -5.32
N LEU A 146 -13.28 -6.00 -4.94
CA LEU A 146 -13.43 -7.37 -4.47
C LEU A 146 -14.10 -7.47 -3.08
N GLY A 147 -14.29 -6.34 -2.38
CA GLY A 147 -14.90 -6.27 -1.05
C GLY A 147 -13.90 -6.47 0.09
N VAL A 148 -12.61 -6.22 -0.14
CA VAL A 148 -11.57 -6.26 0.90
C VAL A 148 -10.84 -4.90 0.91
N PRO A 149 -10.96 -4.10 1.98
CA PRO A 149 -10.24 -2.83 2.07
C PRO A 149 -8.73 -3.08 2.13
N MET A 150 -7.98 -2.26 1.41
CA MET A 150 -6.51 -2.27 1.43
C MET A 150 -6.02 -0.98 2.05
N LEU A 151 -5.32 -1.10 3.18
CA LEU A 151 -4.83 0.02 3.96
C LEU A 151 -3.39 0.31 3.56
N GLU A 152 -3.13 1.54 3.16
CA GLU A 152 -1.80 2.03 2.88
C GLU A 152 -1.18 2.54 4.17
N VAL A 153 0.04 2.11 4.47
CA VAL A 153 0.81 2.54 5.64
C VAL A 153 2.20 2.99 5.19
N TRP A 154 2.71 4.00 5.85
CA TRP A 154 4.06 4.47 5.61
C TRP A 154 4.85 4.53 6.91
N GLY A 155 6.12 4.22 6.77
CA GLY A 155 7.14 4.28 7.80
C GLY A 155 8.43 3.70 7.29
N MET A 156 9.43 3.74 8.11
CA MET A 156 10.79 3.33 7.78
C MET A 156 11.41 2.56 8.95
N THR A 157 12.62 2.07 8.75
CA THR A 157 13.36 1.35 9.79
C THR A 157 13.59 2.23 11.02
N GLU A 158 13.91 3.48 10.77
CA GLU A 158 14.19 4.51 11.77
C GLU A 158 12.93 4.91 12.58
N THR A 159 11.73 4.60 12.09
CA THR A 159 10.47 4.80 12.83
C THR A 159 9.91 3.52 13.45
N CYS A 160 10.70 2.43 13.45
CA CYS A 160 10.29 1.13 14.00
C CYS A 160 8.95 0.62 13.47
N GLY A 161 8.57 0.97 12.25
CA GLY A 161 7.32 0.58 11.60
C GLY A 161 6.54 1.75 11.05
N ALA A 162 5.21 1.64 11.06
CA ALA A 162 4.33 2.64 10.46
C ALA A 162 4.29 3.93 11.29
N SER A 163 4.47 5.07 10.65
CA SER A 163 4.28 6.41 11.22
C SER A 163 2.96 7.05 10.79
N THR A 164 2.45 6.64 9.64
CA THR A 164 1.13 7.03 9.14
C THR A 164 0.36 5.81 8.67
N GLY A 165 -0.95 5.93 8.53
CA GLY A 165 -1.76 4.85 7.98
C GLY A 165 -3.17 5.31 7.63
N VAL A 166 -3.67 4.80 6.52
CA VAL A 166 -5.03 5.09 6.05
C VAL A 166 -6.04 4.31 6.90
N PRO A 167 -6.97 4.98 7.60
CA PRO A 167 -7.99 4.29 8.38
C PRO A 167 -9.03 3.62 7.47
N ALA A 168 -9.48 2.43 7.85
CA ALA A 168 -10.41 1.62 7.05
C ALA A 168 -11.77 2.28 6.79
N ASN A 169 -12.18 3.20 7.65
CA ASN A 169 -13.47 3.92 7.55
C ASN A 169 -13.39 5.22 6.75
N LYS A 170 -12.20 5.71 6.43
CA LYS A 170 -11.97 6.92 5.65
C LYS A 170 -10.79 6.71 4.70
N MET A 171 -10.99 5.88 3.71
CA MET A 171 -9.94 5.52 2.76
C MET A 171 -9.72 6.61 1.71
N LYS A 172 -8.45 6.91 1.44
CA LYS A 172 -8.00 7.78 0.35
C LYS A 172 -6.84 7.11 -0.38
N PRO A 173 -7.11 6.29 -1.43
CA PRO A 173 -6.07 5.64 -2.21
C PRO A 173 -5.02 6.62 -2.76
N GLY A 174 -3.75 6.22 -2.72
CA GLY A 174 -2.62 7.08 -3.11
C GLY A 174 -2.18 8.05 -2.01
N SER A 175 -2.78 7.98 -0.82
CA SER A 175 -2.28 8.65 0.38
C SER A 175 -1.67 7.63 1.33
N ILE A 176 -0.74 8.07 2.16
CA ILE A 176 -0.18 7.29 3.25
C ILE A 176 -0.94 7.47 4.57
N GLY A 177 -2.05 8.20 4.53
CA GLY A 177 -2.93 8.47 5.67
C GLY A 177 -2.44 9.56 6.61
N PRO A 178 -3.19 9.84 7.68
CA PRO A 178 -2.80 10.77 8.74
C PRO A 178 -1.73 10.16 9.64
N ALA A 179 -1.11 11.01 10.48
CA ALA A 179 -0.18 10.58 11.52
C ALA A 179 -0.82 9.54 12.45
N ALA A 180 -0.06 8.52 12.82
CA ALA A 180 -0.48 7.57 13.85
C ALA A 180 -0.54 8.26 15.23
N ALA A 181 -1.45 7.82 16.09
CA ALA A 181 -1.71 8.48 17.37
C ALA A 181 -0.50 8.54 18.36
N TYR A 182 0.54 7.78 18.10
CA TYR A 182 1.74 7.70 18.93
C TYR A 182 2.92 8.54 18.46
N ASN A 183 2.76 9.28 17.35
CA ASN A 183 3.78 10.16 16.79
C ASN A 183 3.18 11.45 16.24
N GLU A 184 4.06 12.39 15.94
CA GLU A 184 3.78 13.62 15.23
C GLU A 184 4.42 13.54 13.85
N VAL A 185 3.70 13.99 12.83
CA VAL A 185 4.20 14.07 11.46
C VAL A 185 3.91 15.47 10.92
N LYS A 186 4.89 16.10 10.29
CA LYS A 186 4.73 17.38 9.64
C LYS A 186 5.56 17.45 8.36
N LEU A 187 5.31 18.47 7.55
CA LEU A 187 6.17 18.81 6.42
C LEU A 187 7.13 19.91 6.84
N ASP A 188 8.36 19.83 6.39
CA ASP A 188 9.27 20.94 6.39
C ASP A 188 8.75 22.04 5.46
N PRO A 189 8.61 23.28 5.90
CA PRO A 189 7.98 24.33 5.12
C PRO A 189 8.79 24.79 3.89
N VAL A 190 10.08 24.47 3.85
CA VAL A 190 11.00 24.87 2.76
C VAL A 190 11.19 23.76 1.75
N THR A 191 11.45 22.54 2.23
CA THR A 191 11.80 21.41 1.38
C THR A 191 10.61 20.51 1.04
N GLY A 192 9.52 20.58 1.81
CA GLY A 192 8.40 19.65 1.72
C GLY A 192 8.73 18.26 2.29
N GLU A 193 9.88 18.09 2.94
CA GLU A 193 10.27 16.83 3.55
C GLU A 193 9.31 16.43 4.66
N ILE A 194 8.97 15.16 4.72
CA ILE A 194 8.15 14.59 5.80
C ILE A 194 9.06 14.37 7.01
N LEU A 195 8.72 15.03 8.11
CA LEU A 195 9.41 14.92 9.39
C LEU A 195 8.58 14.15 10.39
N VAL A 196 9.22 13.26 11.16
CA VAL A 196 8.55 12.43 12.17
C VAL A 196 9.17 12.65 13.54
N ARG A 197 8.33 12.77 14.57
CA ARG A 197 8.76 12.82 15.96
C ARG A 197 7.84 11.94 16.82
N GLY A 198 8.42 11.13 17.71
CA GLY A 198 7.64 10.29 18.61
C GLY A 198 8.45 9.17 19.24
N LYS A 199 7.78 8.39 20.08
CA LYS A 199 8.41 7.27 20.81
C LYS A 199 8.78 6.09 19.89
N ASN A 200 8.31 6.08 18.67
CA ASN A 200 8.61 5.10 17.63
C ASN A 200 9.91 5.43 16.86
N VAL A 201 10.44 6.64 17.01
CA VAL A 201 11.73 7.01 16.40
C VAL A 201 12.85 6.26 17.11
N PHE A 202 13.76 5.68 16.35
CA PHE A 202 14.89 4.89 16.85
C PHE A 202 15.86 5.75 17.67
N ALA A 203 16.70 5.10 18.48
CA ALA A 203 17.71 5.82 19.31
C ALA A 203 18.87 6.37 18.47
N GLY A 204 19.11 5.83 17.29
CA GLY A 204 20.19 6.23 16.39
C GLY A 204 20.86 5.05 15.70
N TYR A 205 21.83 5.36 14.84
CA TYR A 205 22.66 4.39 14.15
C TYR A 205 23.80 3.91 15.04
N LEU A 206 23.95 2.60 15.15
CA LEU A 206 24.98 1.98 15.98
C LEU A 206 26.38 2.43 15.53
N ASN A 207 27.16 2.96 16.47
CA ASN A 207 28.53 3.48 16.25
C ASN A 207 28.65 4.59 15.18
N LEU A 208 27.54 5.28 14.85
CA LEU A 208 27.52 6.37 13.86
C LEU A 208 26.82 7.62 14.45
N PRO A 209 27.40 8.27 15.48
CA PRO A 209 26.77 9.40 16.16
C PRO A 209 26.59 10.61 15.25
N GLU A 210 27.52 10.87 14.34
CA GLU A 210 27.44 11.98 13.39
C GLU A 210 26.26 11.80 12.45
N LYS A 211 26.11 10.60 11.87
CA LYS A 211 24.98 10.28 11.01
C LYS A 211 23.65 10.31 11.75
N THR A 212 23.63 9.94 13.03
CA THR A 212 22.45 10.07 13.88
C THR A 212 22.05 11.53 14.06
N ALA A 213 23.03 12.41 14.33
CA ALA A 213 22.80 13.85 14.49
C ALA A 213 22.40 14.56 13.17
N GLU A 214 22.79 14.02 12.01
CA GLU A 214 22.31 14.49 10.70
C GLU A 214 20.87 14.06 10.44
N THR A 215 20.45 12.90 10.99
CA THR A 215 19.14 12.30 10.73
C THR A 215 18.08 12.71 11.74
N ILE A 216 18.45 12.93 13.01
CA ILE A 216 17.58 13.43 14.07
C ILE A 216 18.07 14.79 14.51
N ASP A 217 17.25 15.81 14.33
CA ASP A 217 17.58 17.18 14.71
C ASP A 217 17.54 17.39 16.25
N LYS A 218 17.93 18.59 16.68
CA LYS A 218 17.99 18.96 18.11
C LYS A 218 16.63 18.95 18.80
N ASP A 219 15.55 19.11 18.04
CA ASP A 219 14.17 19.13 18.52
C ASP A 219 13.52 17.72 18.47
N GLY A 220 14.30 16.70 18.10
CA GLY A 220 13.90 15.30 18.03
C GLY A 220 13.11 14.93 16.77
N TRP A 221 13.16 15.76 15.72
CA TRP A 221 12.55 15.43 14.44
C TRP A 221 13.50 14.58 13.60
N LEU A 222 12.96 13.45 13.14
CA LEU A 222 13.60 12.56 12.18
C LEU A 222 13.39 13.12 10.76
N HIS A 223 14.47 13.35 10.05
CA HIS A 223 14.52 13.66 8.63
C HIS A 223 14.39 12.38 7.81
N THR A 224 13.29 12.20 7.12
CA THR A 224 12.97 10.92 6.46
C THR A 224 13.57 10.81 5.07
N GLY A 225 13.88 11.93 4.43
CA GLY A 225 14.27 12.01 3.04
C GLY A 225 13.12 11.80 2.05
N ASP A 226 11.90 11.56 2.53
CA ASP A 226 10.69 11.48 1.71
C ASP A 226 10.02 12.85 1.65
N VAL A 227 9.67 13.31 0.44
CA VAL A 227 8.99 14.59 0.18
C VAL A 227 7.52 14.32 -0.08
N GLY A 228 6.65 15.19 0.43
CA GLY A 228 5.23 14.98 0.28
C GLY A 228 4.39 16.24 0.38
N VAL A 229 3.10 16.03 0.34
CA VAL A 229 2.07 17.04 0.57
C VAL A 229 1.06 16.53 1.61
N VAL A 230 0.37 17.45 2.27
CA VAL A 230 -0.71 17.14 3.20
C VAL A 230 -1.97 17.84 2.74
N ASP A 231 -3.09 17.12 2.76
CA ASP A 231 -4.38 17.69 2.40
C ASP A 231 -5.11 18.31 3.61
N GLU A 232 -6.26 18.97 3.37
CA GLU A 232 -7.07 19.64 4.39
C GLU A 232 -7.61 18.68 5.47
N ASP A 233 -7.70 17.38 5.17
CA ASP A 233 -8.11 16.34 6.12
C ASP A 233 -6.91 15.76 6.94
N GLY A 234 -5.69 16.25 6.71
CA GLY A 234 -4.47 15.80 7.37
C GLY A 234 -3.89 14.50 6.80
N TYR A 235 -4.27 14.13 5.56
CA TYR A 235 -3.71 12.97 4.88
C TYR A 235 -2.43 13.36 4.13
N PHE A 236 -1.36 12.66 4.44
CA PHE A 236 -0.10 12.81 3.74
C PHE A 236 -0.09 11.99 2.45
N ARG A 237 0.57 12.52 1.44
CA ARG A 237 0.91 11.81 0.20
C ARG A 237 2.38 12.03 -0.09
N ILE A 238 3.11 10.96 -0.33
CA ILE A 238 4.49 11.04 -0.80
C ILE A 238 4.45 11.44 -2.26
N THR A 239 5.24 12.44 -2.61
CA THR A 239 5.46 12.82 -4.00
C THR A 239 6.70 12.11 -4.54
N ASP A 240 7.81 12.14 -3.81
CA ASP A 240 9.01 11.38 -4.16
C ASP A 240 10.00 11.31 -2.98
N ARG A 241 11.15 10.66 -3.21
CA ARG A 241 12.31 10.80 -2.35
C ARG A 241 13.15 11.99 -2.79
N MET A 242 13.68 12.73 -1.84
CA MET A 242 14.52 13.90 -2.10
C MET A 242 15.73 13.58 -3.01
N LYS A 243 16.27 12.35 -2.91
CA LYS A 243 17.41 11.89 -3.72
C LYS A 243 17.02 11.41 -5.12
N ASP A 244 15.76 11.07 -5.34
CA ASP A 244 15.29 10.42 -6.57
C ASP A 244 14.55 11.41 -7.49
N ILE A 245 14.31 12.66 -7.03
CA ILE A 245 13.71 13.71 -7.85
C ILE A 245 14.62 13.99 -9.05
N ILE A 246 14.07 13.81 -10.25
CA ILE A 246 14.76 14.12 -11.50
C ILE A 246 14.64 15.62 -11.77
N ILE A 247 15.76 16.29 -11.95
CA ILE A 247 15.80 17.67 -12.42
C ILE A 247 16.24 17.67 -13.87
N THR A 248 15.30 17.94 -14.79
CA THR A 248 15.60 18.01 -16.22
C THR A 248 16.54 19.17 -16.53
N ALA A 249 17.19 19.14 -17.71
CA ALA A 249 18.06 20.24 -18.17
C ALA A 249 17.32 21.60 -18.24
N GLY A 250 15.99 21.60 -18.34
CA GLY A 250 15.15 22.81 -18.27
C GLY A 250 14.74 23.24 -16.87
N GLY A 251 15.30 22.59 -15.80
CA GLY A 251 15.01 22.93 -14.40
C GLY A 251 13.65 22.45 -13.91
N LYS A 252 12.96 21.58 -14.63
CA LYS A 252 11.69 20.99 -14.23
C LYS A 252 11.95 19.80 -13.29
N ASN A 253 11.36 19.84 -12.10
CA ASN A 253 11.35 18.70 -11.18
C ASN A 253 10.30 17.68 -11.67
N ILE A 254 10.71 16.44 -11.75
CA ILE A 254 9.86 15.31 -12.16
C ILE A 254 9.98 14.22 -11.11
N THR A 255 8.85 13.65 -10.78
CA THR A 255 8.64 12.55 -9.85
C THR A 255 8.66 11.24 -10.62
N PRO A 256 9.78 10.48 -10.71
CA PRO A 256 9.85 9.25 -11.49
C PRO A 256 8.89 8.18 -10.97
N SER A 257 8.74 8.08 -9.64
CA SER A 257 7.94 7.04 -8.99
C SER A 257 6.46 7.04 -9.41
N GLU A 258 5.88 8.21 -9.69
CA GLU A 258 4.48 8.32 -10.15
C GLU A 258 4.31 7.68 -11.54
N LEU A 259 5.19 8.05 -12.48
CA LEU A 259 5.17 7.52 -13.86
C LEU A 259 5.45 6.02 -13.89
N GLU A 260 6.41 5.56 -13.10
CA GLU A 260 6.77 4.15 -13.01
C GLU A 260 5.61 3.31 -12.45
N ASN A 261 4.89 3.80 -11.43
CA ASN A 261 3.76 3.11 -10.84
C ASN A 261 2.56 3.01 -11.79
N ASP A 262 2.31 4.06 -12.58
CA ASP A 262 1.25 4.03 -13.60
C ASP A 262 1.54 2.99 -14.68
N LEU A 263 2.81 2.88 -15.11
CA LEU A 263 3.22 1.86 -16.07
C LEU A 263 3.12 0.43 -15.47
N LYS A 264 3.54 0.24 -14.24
CA LYS A 264 3.51 -1.06 -13.54
C LYS A 264 2.09 -1.55 -13.25
N PHE A 265 1.08 -0.71 -13.34
CA PHE A 265 -0.32 -1.16 -13.24
C PHE A 265 -0.72 -2.07 -14.42
N SER A 266 0.00 -2.00 -15.54
CA SER A 266 -0.22 -2.94 -16.64
C SER A 266 0.17 -4.37 -16.24
N PRO A 267 -0.71 -5.37 -16.46
CA PRO A 267 -0.40 -6.78 -16.12
C PRO A 267 0.75 -7.38 -16.97
N TYR A 268 1.24 -6.65 -17.97
CA TYR A 268 2.32 -7.05 -18.88
C TYR A 268 3.65 -6.40 -18.56
N ILE A 269 3.67 -5.37 -17.71
CA ILE A 269 4.87 -4.62 -17.34
C ILE A 269 5.28 -5.06 -15.93
N THR A 270 6.42 -5.71 -15.84
CA THR A 270 6.96 -6.19 -14.56
C THR A 270 7.67 -5.09 -13.80
N ASP A 271 8.34 -4.19 -14.52
CA ASP A 271 9.06 -3.07 -13.93
C ASP A 271 9.19 -1.93 -14.94
N ALA A 272 9.33 -0.70 -14.44
CA ALA A 272 9.53 0.51 -15.22
C ALA A 272 10.56 1.38 -14.53
N VAL A 273 11.41 2.04 -15.31
CA VAL A 273 12.43 2.96 -14.81
C VAL A 273 12.40 4.23 -15.65
N VAL A 274 12.24 5.38 -14.99
CA VAL A 274 12.29 6.69 -15.64
C VAL A 274 13.70 7.27 -15.51
N ILE A 275 14.30 7.62 -16.63
CA ILE A 275 15.63 8.20 -16.69
C ILE A 275 15.53 9.59 -17.31
N GLY A 276 16.14 10.60 -16.71
CA GLY A 276 16.07 11.97 -17.24
C GLY A 276 16.81 13.03 -16.47
N ASP A 277 17.55 12.69 -15.42
CA ASP A 277 18.30 13.68 -14.64
C ASP A 277 19.30 14.42 -15.54
N LYS A 278 19.23 15.77 -15.52
CA LYS A 278 20.01 16.67 -16.36
C LYS A 278 19.86 16.46 -17.88
N ARG A 279 18.85 15.70 -18.33
CA ARG A 279 18.55 15.46 -19.74
C ARG A 279 17.43 16.38 -20.23
N PRO A 280 17.38 16.67 -21.56
CA PRO A 280 16.31 17.50 -22.13
C PRO A 280 14.95 16.80 -22.19
N TYR A 281 14.91 15.46 -22.06
CA TYR A 281 13.69 14.64 -22.10
C TYR A 281 13.83 13.42 -21.19
N LEU A 282 12.69 12.84 -20.84
CA LEU A 282 12.60 11.58 -20.12
C LEU A 282 12.62 10.38 -21.07
N THR A 283 13.19 9.30 -20.61
CA THR A 283 13.11 7.98 -21.27
C THR A 283 12.77 6.92 -20.25
#